data_b1749a41e5f376c1f790cf72f0b9ab23
#
_entry.id   b1749a41e5f376c1f790cf72f0b9ab23
#
_cell.length_a   1.000
_cell.length_b   1.000
_cell.length_c   1.000
_cell.angle_alpha   90.00
_cell.angle_beta   90.00
_cell.angle_gamma   90.00
#
_symmetry.space_group_name_H-M   'P 1'
#
loop_
_entity.id
_entity.type
_entity.pdbx_description
1 polymer ?
#
loop_
_entity_poly.entity_id
_entity_poly.type
_entity_poly.pdbx_seq_one_letter_code
_entity_poly.pdbx_strand_id
1 'polypeptide(L)'
;MSLKSKLHTLKEKYKGTKFETTFNALHTFLYLPNETTHGGTHIKAADDLKRTMNTVIMALIPCLIFGIFNAGYQHYAATGEFAHTAGLSFFSSDFWTWKNFSLGAMKVLPLVVVSYAVGLGIEFIFATFRGHEVEEGYLVTGMLVPLIVPVDLPLWMLAVAVAFGVIIGKEVFGGTGMNILNPALTIRAFLFFAYPTSMSGDKIWVHGATERAGEIAKGANLDAISGETILGHLAQQHNITDKFSVSDMFFGFTPGSIGETSTLLIILAGLFLIFTKIGSWRIMLSMVLGGLAMGYIFNAFAPAMEGTKFFTLWSLPAWQHLLVGGFAFGTVFMATDPVTASQTNTGKYIYGFLAGFISIMIRCFNPAYPEGVMLAILLMNVFAPTIDHYVVQANVARRKKRLKAKTA
;
A
#
# COMPACT_ATOMS: atom_id res chain seq x y z
N MET A 1 -4.31 -40.46 -5.30
CA MET A 1 -5.06 -39.44 -6.07
C MET A 1 -4.38 -38.08 -5.89
N SER A 2 -4.01 -37.43 -6.98
CA SER A 2 -3.42 -36.08 -6.91
C SER A 2 -4.48 -35.06 -6.45
N LEU A 3 -4.05 -33.95 -5.86
CA LEU A 3 -4.94 -32.85 -5.44
C LEU A 3 -5.80 -32.37 -6.63
N LYS A 4 -5.21 -32.29 -7.81
CA LYS A 4 -5.88 -31.94 -9.07
C LYS A 4 -7.05 -32.89 -9.38
N SER A 5 -6.85 -34.21 -9.26
CA SER A 5 -7.89 -35.22 -9.49
C SER A 5 -9.04 -35.10 -8.48
N LYS A 6 -8.74 -34.85 -7.20
CA LYS A 6 -9.78 -34.64 -6.16
C LYS A 6 -10.61 -33.39 -6.45
N LEU A 7 -9.98 -32.28 -6.81
CA LEU A 7 -10.69 -31.03 -7.14
C LEU A 7 -11.53 -31.18 -8.42
N HIS A 8 -11.02 -31.90 -9.43
CA HIS A 8 -11.80 -32.19 -10.64
C HIS A 8 -13.04 -33.04 -10.31
N THR A 9 -12.90 -34.05 -9.49
CA THR A 9 -14.03 -34.88 -9.04
C THR A 9 -15.06 -34.07 -8.24
N LEU A 10 -14.61 -33.13 -7.40
CA LEU A 10 -15.49 -32.21 -6.67
C LEU A 10 -16.20 -31.24 -7.62
N LYS A 11 -15.50 -30.67 -8.60
CA LYS A 11 -16.09 -29.82 -9.63
C LYS A 11 -17.23 -30.54 -10.37
N GLU A 12 -16.99 -31.76 -10.82
CA GLU A 12 -18.01 -32.59 -11.50
C GLU A 12 -19.22 -32.93 -10.58
N LYS A 13 -18.93 -33.26 -9.32
CA LYS A 13 -19.96 -33.63 -8.34
C LYS A 13 -20.94 -32.48 -8.01
N TYR A 14 -20.46 -31.25 -8.01
CA TYR A 14 -21.25 -30.07 -7.65
C TYR A 14 -21.71 -29.25 -8.87
N LYS A 15 -21.52 -29.78 -10.09
CA LYS A 15 -21.98 -29.18 -11.33
C LYS A 15 -23.52 -29.01 -11.31
N GLY A 16 -23.99 -27.79 -11.62
CA GLY A 16 -25.41 -27.44 -11.56
C GLY A 16 -25.94 -27.05 -10.19
N THR A 17 -25.10 -27.06 -9.14
CA THR A 17 -25.47 -26.56 -7.82
C THR A 17 -24.97 -25.13 -7.57
N LYS A 18 -25.52 -24.42 -6.57
CA LYS A 18 -25.04 -23.06 -6.17
C LYS A 18 -23.55 -23.03 -5.77
N PHE A 19 -22.98 -24.18 -5.45
CA PHE A 19 -21.56 -24.32 -5.10
C PHE A 19 -20.64 -24.56 -6.28
N GLU A 20 -21.16 -24.72 -7.49
CA GLU A 20 -20.37 -24.91 -8.71
C GLU A 20 -19.36 -23.79 -8.89
N THR A 21 -19.80 -22.55 -8.71
CA THR A 21 -18.95 -21.33 -8.80
C THR A 21 -17.79 -21.36 -7.82
N THR A 22 -18.04 -21.79 -6.58
CA THR A 22 -17.01 -21.87 -5.54
C THR A 22 -15.95 -22.93 -5.87
N PHE A 23 -16.38 -24.12 -6.34
CA PHE A 23 -15.43 -25.16 -6.73
C PHE A 23 -14.71 -24.85 -8.03
N ASN A 24 -15.35 -24.19 -9.00
CA ASN A 24 -14.70 -23.66 -10.18
C ASN A 24 -13.64 -22.61 -9.82
N ALA A 25 -13.94 -21.69 -8.94
CA ALA A 25 -13.00 -20.70 -8.46
C ALA A 25 -11.77 -21.32 -7.76
N LEU A 26 -11.98 -22.29 -6.87
CA LEU A 26 -10.88 -23.05 -6.26
C LEU A 26 -10.03 -23.79 -7.28
N HIS A 27 -10.66 -24.36 -8.30
CA HIS A 27 -9.94 -25.07 -9.36
C HIS A 27 -9.15 -24.11 -10.25
N THR A 28 -9.74 -22.98 -10.65
CA THR A 28 -9.06 -21.94 -11.47
C THR A 28 -7.97 -21.23 -10.69
N PHE A 29 -8.16 -21.03 -9.38
CA PHE A 29 -7.14 -20.44 -8.51
C PHE A 29 -5.88 -21.30 -8.42
N LEU A 30 -6.04 -22.62 -8.26
CA LEU A 30 -4.91 -23.54 -8.12
C LEU A 30 -4.35 -24.03 -9.47
N TYR A 31 -5.17 -24.07 -10.50
CA TYR A 31 -4.82 -24.60 -11.82
C TYR A 31 -5.39 -23.70 -12.91
N LEU A 32 -4.58 -23.43 -13.93
CA LEU A 32 -5.05 -22.74 -15.14
C LEU A 32 -6.15 -23.57 -15.82
N PRO A 33 -7.30 -22.98 -16.18
CA PRO A 33 -8.33 -23.67 -16.93
C PRO A 33 -7.76 -24.08 -18.31
N ASN A 34 -8.00 -25.32 -18.71
CA ASN A 34 -7.61 -25.81 -20.04
C ASN A 34 -8.72 -25.49 -21.05
N GLU A 35 -9.21 -24.26 -21.04
CA GLU A 35 -10.22 -23.78 -21.96
C GLU A 35 -9.56 -23.28 -23.23
N THR A 36 -9.87 -23.93 -24.34
CA THR A 36 -9.47 -23.51 -25.68
C THR A 36 -10.71 -23.18 -26.48
N THR A 37 -10.62 -22.21 -27.37
CA THR A 37 -11.70 -21.92 -28.33
C THR A 37 -11.95 -23.09 -29.23
N HIS A 38 -13.21 -23.47 -29.38
CA HIS A 38 -13.59 -24.65 -30.18
C HIS A 38 -13.78 -24.35 -31.67
N GLY A 39 -13.58 -23.12 -32.13
CA GLY A 39 -13.68 -22.71 -33.52
C GLY A 39 -13.08 -21.33 -33.78
N GLY A 40 -12.60 -21.11 -35.00
CA GLY A 40 -11.95 -19.88 -35.43
C GLY A 40 -10.48 -19.77 -35.04
N THR A 41 -9.92 -18.55 -35.09
CA THR A 41 -8.52 -18.29 -34.80
C THR A 41 -8.29 -18.24 -33.28
N HIS A 42 -7.34 -19.04 -32.81
CA HIS A 42 -6.93 -18.98 -31.39
C HIS A 42 -5.98 -17.81 -31.16
N ILE A 43 -6.47 -16.80 -30.44
CA ILE A 43 -5.66 -15.65 -30.01
C ILE A 43 -5.56 -15.72 -28.49
N LYS A 44 -4.34 -15.88 -27.97
CA LYS A 44 -4.05 -15.83 -26.55
C LYS A 44 -3.24 -14.57 -26.26
N ALA A 45 -3.69 -13.76 -25.30
CA ALA A 45 -2.92 -12.63 -24.82
C ALA A 45 -1.63 -13.13 -24.12
N ALA A 46 -0.53 -12.40 -24.33
CA ALA A 46 0.73 -12.68 -23.63
C ALA A 46 0.64 -12.37 -22.13
N ASP A 47 -0.20 -11.39 -21.78
CA ASP A 47 -0.43 -10.95 -20.41
C ASP A 47 -1.78 -11.48 -19.92
N ASP A 48 -1.74 -12.20 -18.80
CA ASP A 48 -2.90 -12.71 -18.08
C ASP A 48 -3.02 -11.93 -16.75
N LEU A 49 -4.26 -11.65 -16.32
CA LEU A 49 -4.53 -10.98 -15.04
C LEU A 49 -3.84 -11.68 -13.87
N LYS A 50 -3.88 -13.01 -13.85
CA LYS A 50 -3.23 -13.85 -12.85
C LYS A 50 -1.71 -13.63 -12.80
N ARG A 51 -1.07 -13.57 -13.96
CA ARG A 51 0.37 -13.31 -14.07
C ARG A 51 0.71 -11.91 -13.56
N THR A 52 -0.09 -10.91 -13.92
CA THR A 52 0.09 -9.53 -13.49
C THR A 52 -0.02 -9.41 -11.96
N MET A 53 -1.09 -9.97 -11.37
CA MET A 53 -1.29 -9.95 -9.92
C MET A 53 -0.19 -10.68 -9.16
N ASN A 54 0.21 -11.86 -9.65
CA ASN A 54 1.30 -12.63 -9.03
C ASN A 54 2.64 -11.88 -9.06
N THR A 55 2.93 -11.16 -10.13
CA THR A 55 4.17 -10.37 -10.23
C THR A 55 4.18 -9.22 -9.22
N VAL A 56 3.03 -8.57 -8.97
CA VAL A 56 2.94 -7.54 -7.92
C VAL A 56 3.15 -8.16 -6.53
N ILE A 57 2.57 -9.33 -6.26
CA ILE A 57 2.79 -10.04 -4.99
C ILE A 57 4.26 -10.38 -4.81
N MET A 58 4.94 -10.88 -5.86
CA MET A 58 6.39 -11.16 -5.79
C MET A 58 7.20 -9.90 -5.48
N ALA A 59 6.79 -8.74 -5.98
CA ALA A 59 7.42 -7.47 -5.66
C ALA A 59 7.18 -7.02 -4.20
N LEU A 60 6.06 -7.42 -3.58
CA LEU A 60 5.71 -7.11 -2.19
C LEU A 60 6.40 -8.02 -1.16
N ILE A 61 6.76 -9.27 -1.54
CA ILE A 61 7.36 -10.24 -0.62
C ILE A 61 8.61 -9.70 0.10
N PRO A 62 9.59 -9.07 -0.58
CA PRO A 62 10.75 -8.51 0.10
C PRO A 62 10.39 -7.46 1.16
N CYS A 63 9.40 -6.61 0.88
CA CYS A 63 8.91 -5.62 1.84
C CYS A 63 8.23 -6.29 3.05
N LEU A 64 7.47 -7.36 2.83
CA LEU A 64 6.87 -8.14 3.92
C LEU A 64 7.93 -8.81 4.81
N ILE A 65 8.91 -9.48 4.20
CA ILE A 65 9.98 -10.15 4.95
C ILE A 65 10.75 -9.14 5.79
N PHE A 66 11.16 -8.02 5.20
CA PHE A 66 11.84 -6.96 5.93
C PHE A 66 10.98 -6.40 7.05
N GLY A 67 9.67 -6.15 6.79
CA GLY A 67 8.73 -5.66 7.78
C GLY A 67 8.57 -6.60 8.98
N ILE A 68 8.60 -7.93 8.75
CA ILE A 68 8.60 -8.93 9.83
C ILE A 68 9.84 -8.78 10.71
N PHE A 69 11.03 -8.70 10.11
CA PHE A 69 12.27 -8.49 10.89
C PHE A 69 12.27 -7.15 11.60
N ASN A 70 11.83 -6.08 10.93
CA ASN A 70 11.79 -4.74 11.51
C ASN A 70 10.82 -4.65 12.70
N ALA A 71 9.64 -5.29 12.63
CA ALA A 71 8.70 -5.32 13.74
C ALA A 71 9.30 -5.97 15.00
N GLY A 72 10.06 -7.06 14.85
CA GLY A 72 10.80 -7.67 15.95
C GLY A 72 11.96 -6.81 16.46
N TYR A 73 12.76 -6.26 15.55
CA TYR A 73 13.89 -5.39 15.89
C TYR A 73 13.45 -4.15 16.69
N GLN A 74 12.40 -3.46 16.24
CA GLN A 74 11.88 -2.27 16.92
C GLN A 74 11.35 -2.61 18.33
N HIS A 75 10.75 -3.77 18.51
CA HIS A 75 10.30 -4.23 19.82
C HIS A 75 11.48 -4.42 20.77
N TYR A 76 12.53 -5.17 20.36
CA TYR A 76 13.68 -5.44 21.21
C TYR A 76 14.58 -4.21 21.42
N ALA A 77 14.66 -3.32 20.45
CA ALA A 77 15.29 -2.02 20.63
C ALA A 77 14.53 -1.16 21.67
N ALA A 78 13.21 -1.19 21.66
CA ALA A 78 12.38 -0.47 22.62
C ALA A 78 12.39 -1.10 24.03
N THR A 79 12.71 -2.38 24.17
CA THR A 79 12.88 -3.04 25.48
C THR A 79 14.31 -2.92 26.04
N GLY A 80 15.23 -2.27 25.31
CA GLY A 80 16.61 -2.09 25.74
C GLY A 80 17.49 -3.32 25.58
N GLU A 81 16.99 -4.38 24.92
CA GLU A 81 17.79 -5.59 24.65
C GLU A 81 18.84 -5.38 23.55
N PHE A 82 18.56 -4.48 22.61
CA PHE A 82 19.52 -4.01 21.60
C PHE A 82 19.82 -2.53 21.83
N ALA A 83 21.10 -2.17 21.75
CA ALA A 83 21.46 -0.76 21.71
C ALA A 83 20.90 -0.16 20.41
N HIS A 84 20.08 0.88 20.54
CA HIS A 84 19.58 1.63 19.39
C HIS A 84 20.73 2.44 18.80
N THR A 85 21.50 1.82 17.90
CA THR A 85 22.60 2.52 17.20
C THR A 85 22.04 3.15 15.94
N ALA A 86 21.98 4.48 15.91
CA ALA A 86 21.69 5.21 14.68
C ALA A 86 22.71 4.84 13.60
N GLY A 87 22.26 4.60 12.36
CA GLY A 87 23.13 4.24 11.24
C GLY A 87 23.45 2.75 11.14
N LEU A 88 22.51 1.88 11.50
CA LEU A 88 22.67 0.43 11.35
C LEU A 88 22.97 0.04 9.90
N SER A 89 23.90 -0.89 9.69
CA SER A 89 24.15 -1.45 8.37
C SER A 89 23.02 -2.40 7.97
N PHE A 90 22.60 -2.37 6.70
CA PHE A 90 21.58 -3.31 6.17
C PHE A 90 21.94 -4.79 6.37
N PHE A 91 23.23 -5.11 6.44
CA PHE A 91 23.73 -6.46 6.67
C PHE A 91 24.11 -6.74 8.13
N SER A 92 23.65 -5.90 9.08
CA SER A 92 23.93 -6.13 10.50
C SER A 92 23.37 -7.47 10.98
N SER A 93 24.21 -8.23 11.71
CA SER A 93 23.80 -9.50 12.31
C SER A 93 22.68 -9.33 13.33
N ASP A 94 22.62 -8.18 14.00
CA ASP A 94 21.65 -7.90 15.06
C ASP A 94 20.23 -7.72 14.52
N PHE A 95 20.10 -7.26 13.27
CA PHE A 95 18.81 -7.14 12.59
C PHE A 95 18.29 -8.50 12.09
N TRP A 96 19.12 -9.29 11.39
CA TRP A 96 18.74 -10.56 10.76
C TRP A 96 18.81 -11.74 11.73
N THR A 97 18.18 -11.62 12.91
CA THR A 97 18.16 -12.69 13.92
C THR A 97 16.86 -13.47 13.86
N TRP A 98 16.94 -14.77 14.21
CA TRP A 98 15.75 -15.61 14.34
C TRP A 98 14.76 -15.07 15.40
N LYS A 99 15.29 -14.40 16.43
CA LYS A 99 14.53 -13.76 17.50
C LYS A 99 13.61 -12.66 16.95
N ASN A 100 14.16 -11.75 16.12
CA ASN A 100 13.39 -10.70 15.46
C ASN A 100 12.35 -11.28 14.51
N PHE A 101 12.73 -12.29 13.72
CA PHE A 101 11.83 -12.95 12.80
C PHE A 101 10.64 -13.61 13.50
N SER A 102 10.90 -14.39 14.56
CA SER A 102 9.85 -15.16 15.24
C SER A 102 8.78 -14.26 15.88
N LEU A 103 9.20 -13.18 16.56
CA LEU A 103 8.29 -12.21 17.14
C LEU A 103 7.50 -11.46 16.06
N GLY A 104 8.20 -10.94 15.05
CA GLY A 104 7.54 -10.23 13.95
C GLY A 104 6.57 -11.12 13.17
N ALA A 105 6.95 -12.37 12.87
CA ALA A 105 6.08 -13.32 12.20
C ALA A 105 4.81 -13.63 13.02
N MET A 106 4.95 -13.81 14.34
CA MET A 106 3.82 -14.04 15.24
C MET A 106 2.79 -12.89 15.20
N LYS A 107 3.24 -11.66 14.96
CA LYS A 107 2.38 -10.47 14.91
C LYS A 107 1.86 -10.18 13.50
N VAL A 108 2.70 -10.29 12.50
CA VAL A 108 2.35 -9.90 11.12
C VAL A 108 1.55 -10.98 10.39
N LEU A 109 1.89 -12.28 10.56
CA LEU A 109 1.19 -13.35 9.85
C LEU A 109 -0.32 -13.43 10.17
N PRO A 110 -0.78 -13.25 11.42
CA PRO A 110 -2.22 -13.21 11.71
C PRO A 110 -2.95 -12.10 10.95
N LEU A 111 -2.33 -10.91 10.77
CA LEU A 111 -2.90 -9.82 9.97
C LEU A 111 -3.07 -10.24 8.50
N VAL A 112 -2.05 -10.91 7.94
CA VAL A 112 -2.10 -11.45 6.57
C VAL A 112 -3.22 -12.49 6.43
N VAL A 113 -3.29 -13.44 7.37
CA VAL A 113 -4.31 -14.50 7.36
C VAL A 113 -5.72 -13.92 7.44
N VAL A 114 -5.96 -12.98 8.35
CA VAL A 114 -7.29 -12.34 8.51
C VAL A 114 -7.66 -11.54 7.27
N SER A 115 -6.72 -10.76 6.71
CA SER A 115 -6.95 -10.02 5.48
C SER A 115 -7.41 -10.94 4.34
N TYR A 116 -6.68 -12.02 4.07
CA TYR A 116 -7.06 -12.97 3.03
C TYR A 116 -8.34 -13.74 3.36
N ALA A 117 -8.51 -14.24 4.58
CA ALA A 117 -9.68 -15.03 4.96
C ALA A 117 -10.99 -14.24 4.83
N VAL A 118 -11.01 -13.01 5.35
CA VAL A 118 -12.20 -12.16 5.32
C VAL A 118 -12.46 -11.67 3.88
N GLY A 119 -11.46 -11.15 3.21
CA GLY A 119 -11.66 -10.56 1.89
C GLY A 119 -12.00 -11.58 0.81
N LEU A 120 -11.26 -12.68 0.72
CA LEU A 120 -11.62 -13.77 -0.21
C LEU A 120 -12.97 -14.40 0.18
N GLY A 121 -13.26 -14.56 1.47
CA GLY A 121 -14.55 -15.06 1.92
C GLY A 121 -15.72 -14.23 1.40
N ILE A 122 -15.60 -12.91 1.44
CA ILE A 122 -16.62 -11.98 0.91
C ILE A 122 -16.71 -12.10 -0.61
N GLU A 123 -15.58 -12.14 -1.33
CA GLU A 123 -15.60 -12.30 -2.80
C GLU A 123 -16.24 -13.62 -3.22
N PHE A 124 -15.94 -14.73 -2.52
CA PHE A 124 -16.59 -16.01 -2.77
C PHE A 124 -18.10 -15.95 -2.56
N ILE A 125 -18.55 -15.25 -1.52
CA ILE A 125 -19.99 -15.05 -1.26
C ILE A 125 -20.62 -14.28 -2.41
N PHE A 126 -20.06 -13.13 -2.81
CA PHE A 126 -20.60 -12.32 -3.90
C PHE A 126 -20.56 -13.04 -5.24
N ALA A 127 -19.46 -13.75 -5.57
CA ALA A 127 -19.34 -14.55 -6.77
C ALA A 127 -20.42 -15.65 -6.85
N THR A 128 -20.69 -16.31 -5.73
CA THR A 128 -21.76 -17.33 -5.64
C THR A 128 -23.14 -16.73 -5.85
N PHE A 129 -23.43 -15.54 -5.28
CA PHE A 129 -24.73 -14.88 -5.47
C PHE A 129 -24.92 -14.34 -6.89
N ARG A 130 -23.86 -13.82 -7.51
CA ARG A 130 -23.91 -13.24 -8.85
C ARG A 130 -23.73 -14.26 -9.97
N GLY A 131 -23.27 -15.48 -9.65
CA GLY A 131 -23.05 -16.55 -10.63
C GLY A 131 -21.85 -16.35 -11.56
N HIS A 132 -20.87 -15.55 -11.15
CA HIS A 132 -19.62 -15.37 -11.89
C HIS A 132 -18.42 -16.03 -11.17
N GLU A 133 -17.32 -16.22 -11.86
CA GLU A 133 -16.10 -16.76 -11.27
C GLU A 133 -15.44 -15.74 -10.34
N VAL A 134 -14.71 -16.23 -9.32
CA VAL A 134 -13.95 -15.36 -8.42
C VAL A 134 -12.71 -14.85 -9.15
N GLU A 135 -12.56 -13.55 -9.17
CA GLU A 135 -11.43 -12.89 -9.79
C GLU A 135 -10.25 -12.75 -8.83
N GLU A 136 -9.05 -12.82 -9.37
CA GLU A 136 -7.80 -12.87 -8.59
C GLU A 136 -7.31 -11.48 -8.10
N GLY A 137 -8.07 -10.43 -8.37
CA GLY A 137 -7.69 -9.05 -8.02
C GLY A 137 -7.53 -8.80 -6.52
N TYR A 138 -8.23 -9.56 -5.68
CA TYR A 138 -8.10 -9.42 -4.23
C TYR A 138 -6.76 -9.92 -3.69
N LEU A 139 -6.06 -10.79 -4.40
CA LEU A 139 -4.78 -11.33 -3.92
C LEU A 139 -3.76 -10.22 -3.65
N VAL A 140 -3.72 -9.19 -4.49
CA VAL A 140 -2.86 -8.03 -4.28
C VAL A 140 -3.37 -7.17 -3.12
N THR A 141 -4.67 -6.89 -3.07
CA THR A 141 -5.28 -6.12 -1.98
C THR A 141 -5.06 -6.80 -0.63
N GLY A 142 -5.27 -8.13 -0.57
CA GLY A 142 -5.08 -8.93 0.64
C GLY A 142 -3.65 -8.91 1.16
N MET A 143 -2.64 -8.74 0.28
CA MET A 143 -1.24 -8.59 0.64
C MET A 143 -0.89 -7.14 1.01
N LEU A 144 -1.45 -6.16 0.31
CA LEU A 144 -1.20 -4.74 0.58
C LEU A 144 -1.72 -4.31 1.96
N VAL A 145 -2.91 -4.75 2.33
CA VAL A 145 -3.58 -4.31 3.58
C VAL A 145 -2.72 -4.54 4.82
N PRO A 146 -2.19 -5.75 5.09
CA PRO A 146 -1.31 -5.97 6.25
C PRO A 146 -0.06 -5.10 6.24
N LEU A 147 0.46 -4.75 5.06
CA LEU A 147 1.70 -3.99 4.91
C LEU A 147 1.54 -2.49 5.27
N ILE A 148 0.31 -1.98 5.26
CA ILE A 148 0.02 -0.56 5.48
C ILE A 148 -0.65 -0.25 6.80
N VAL A 149 -0.77 -1.24 7.68
CA VAL A 149 -1.37 -1.08 9.01
C VAL A 149 -0.32 -1.23 10.12
N PRO A 150 -0.60 -0.73 11.34
CA PRO A 150 0.25 -0.95 12.51
C PRO A 150 0.31 -2.43 12.91
N VAL A 151 1.42 -2.80 13.57
CA VAL A 151 1.71 -4.18 13.99
C VAL A 151 0.76 -4.69 15.07
N ASP A 152 0.28 -3.83 15.95
CA ASP A 152 -0.61 -4.16 17.08
C ASP A 152 -2.09 -3.87 16.77
N LEU A 153 -2.46 -3.73 15.49
CA LEU A 153 -3.86 -3.55 15.13
C LEU A 153 -4.70 -4.77 15.54
N PRO A 154 -5.80 -4.61 16.31
CA PRO A 154 -6.68 -5.71 16.67
C PRO A 154 -7.27 -6.39 15.43
N LEU A 155 -7.20 -7.74 15.39
CA LEU A 155 -7.62 -8.53 14.23
C LEU A 155 -9.08 -8.31 13.85
N TRP A 156 -9.96 -8.11 14.84
CA TRP A 156 -11.38 -7.84 14.57
C TRP A 156 -11.62 -6.49 13.88
N MET A 157 -10.84 -5.44 14.23
CA MET A 157 -10.91 -4.15 13.55
C MET A 157 -10.47 -4.29 12.10
N LEU A 158 -9.39 -5.03 11.86
CA LEU A 158 -8.92 -5.36 10.51
C LEU A 158 -10.00 -6.11 9.73
N ALA A 159 -10.65 -7.11 10.33
CA ALA A 159 -11.70 -7.90 9.69
C ALA A 159 -12.89 -7.01 9.26
N VAL A 160 -13.36 -6.11 10.14
CA VAL A 160 -14.45 -5.17 9.84
C VAL A 160 -14.04 -4.21 8.73
N ALA A 161 -12.83 -3.69 8.77
CA ALA A 161 -12.33 -2.77 7.75
C ALA A 161 -12.16 -3.43 6.38
N VAL A 162 -11.63 -4.65 6.35
CA VAL A 162 -11.54 -5.45 5.12
C VAL A 162 -12.93 -5.72 4.56
N ALA A 163 -13.89 -6.11 5.41
CA ALA A 163 -15.27 -6.31 4.98
C ALA A 163 -15.87 -5.03 4.38
N PHE A 164 -15.70 -3.88 5.04
CA PHE A 164 -16.15 -2.60 4.52
C PHE A 164 -15.50 -2.26 3.17
N GLY A 165 -14.18 -2.33 3.08
CA GLY A 165 -13.45 -1.93 1.88
C GLY A 165 -13.71 -2.86 0.69
N VAL A 166 -13.90 -4.16 0.92
CA VAL A 166 -14.23 -5.11 -0.14
C VAL A 166 -15.68 -4.91 -0.60
N ILE A 167 -16.64 -4.83 0.32
CA ILE A 167 -18.05 -4.66 -0.04
C ILE A 167 -18.28 -3.31 -0.70
N ILE A 168 -17.93 -2.22 -0.01
CA ILE A 168 -18.25 -0.86 -0.46
C ILE A 168 -17.26 -0.36 -1.51
N GLY A 169 -15.96 -0.66 -1.37
CA GLY A 169 -14.92 -0.17 -2.27
C GLY A 169 -14.79 -0.96 -3.58
N LYS A 170 -15.32 -2.21 -3.63
CA LYS A 170 -15.11 -3.09 -4.78
C LYS A 170 -16.41 -3.75 -5.26
N GLU A 171 -17.08 -4.56 -4.41
CA GLU A 171 -18.20 -5.40 -4.84
C GLU A 171 -19.43 -4.60 -5.23
N VAL A 172 -19.75 -3.51 -4.54
CA VAL A 172 -20.88 -2.63 -4.88
C VAL A 172 -20.76 -2.05 -6.29
N PHE A 173 -19.53 -1.79 -6.75
CA PHE A 173 -19.27 -1.26 -8.10
C PHE A 173 -19.22 -2.33 -9.20
N GLY A 174 -19.24 -3.62 -8.85
CA GLY A 174 -19.25 -4.71 -9.84
C GLY A 174 -18.11 -5.71 -9.73
N GLY A 175 -17.20 -5.56 -8.76
CA GLY A 175 -16.06 -6.46 -8.54
C GLY A 175 -14.74 -5.93 -9.09
N THR A 176 -13.80 -6.82 -9.38
CA THR A 176 -12.46 -6.47 -9.85
C THR A 176 -12.51 -5.73 -11.18
N GLY A 177 -11.81 -4.61 -11.27
CA GLY A 177 -11.75 -3.80 -12.49
C GLY A 177 -12.85 -2.74 -12.63
N MET A 178 -13.87 -2.75 -11.76
CA MET A 178 -14.95 -1.77 -11.74
C MET A 178 -14.89 -0.79 -10.56
N ASN A 179 -13.96 -1.01 -9.65
CA ASN A 179 -13.76 -0.15 -8.47
C ASN A 179 -13.23 1.24 -8.86
N ILE A 180 -13.82 2.27 -8.28
CA ILE A 180 -13.43 3.68 -8.49
C ILE A 180 -12.22 4.03 -7.62
N LEU A 181 -12.19 3.51 -6.39
CA LEU A 181 -11.14 3.73 -5.40
C LEU A 181 -10.26 2.49 -5.25
N ASN A 182 -9.01 2.68 -4.90
CA ASN A 182 -8.13 1.57 -4.53
C ASN A 182 -8.65 0.90 -3.26
N PRO A 183 -8.99 -0.42 -3.28
CA PRO A 183 -9.61 -1.09 -2.14
C PRO A 183 -8.74 -1.12 -0.89
N ALA A 184 -7.41 -1.32 -1.02
CA ALA A 184 -6.50 -1.34 0.11
C ALA A 184 -6.45 0.02 0.83
N LEU A 185 -6.43 1.11 0.07
CA LEU A 185 -6.48 2.46 0.63
C LEU A 185 -7.86 2.79 1.23
N THR A 186 -8.94 2.26 0.66
CA THR A 186 -10.29 2.41 1.23
C THR A 186 -10.39 1.70 2.59
N ILE A 187 -9.81 0.50 2.72
CA ILE A 187 -9.70 -0.23 3.99
C ILE A 187 -8.93 0.58 5.02
N ARG A 188 -7.76 1.11 4.64
CA ARG A 188 -6.93 1.93 5.52
C ARG A 188 -7.63 3.24 5.93
N ALA A 189 -8.32 3.89 4.99
CA ALA A 189 -9.11 5.09 5.27
C ALA A 189 -10.23 4.81 6.28
N PHE A 190 -10.95 3.71 6.11
CA PHE A 190 -11.97 3.28 7.07
C PHE A 190 -11.37 3.08 8.47
N LEU A 191 -10.25 2.35 8.58
CA LEU A 191 -9.55 2.14 9.85
C LEU A 191 -9.15 3.48 10.50
N PHE A 192 -8.61 4.40 9.72
CA PHE A 192 -8.17 5.68 10.22
C PHE A 192 -9.32 6.54 10.75
N PHE A 193 -10.46 6.58 10.04
CA PHE A 193 -11.60 7.40 10.46
C PHE A 193 -12.46 6.73 11.54
N ALA A 194 -12.60 5.40 11.51
CA ALA A 194 -13.41 4.67 12.47
C ALA A 194 -12.66 4.39 13.79
N TYR A 195 -11.34 4.15 13.70
CA TYR A 195 -10.50 3.75 14.84
C TYR A 195 -9.20 4.57 14.90
N PRO A 196 -9.28 5.91 15.03
CA PRO A 196 -8.11 6.80 14.94
C PRO A 196 -7.04 6.47 15.98
N THR A 197 -7.42 6.05 17.19
CA THR A 197 -6.50 5.69 18.28
C THR A 197 -5.65 4.45 17.97
N SER A 198 -6.12 3.57 17.08
CA SER A 198 -5.41 2.36 16.66
C SER A 198 -4.65 2.55 15.34
N MET A 199 -4.78 3.72 14.70
CA MET A 199 -4.16 4.03 13.40
C MET A 199 -3.27 5.26 13.42
N SER A 200 -3.33 6.07 14.48
CA SER A 200 -2.54 7.30 14.63
C SER A 200 -2.05 7.43 16.06
N GLY A 201 -0.88 8.00 16.24
CA GLY A 201 -0.27 8.24 17.54
C GLY A 201 1.11 7.59 17.68
N ASP A 202 1.73 7.83 18.83
CA ASP A 202 3.15 7.52 19.07
C ASP A 202 3.39 6.09 19.55
N LYS A 203 2.31 5.34 19.89
CA LYS A 203 2.40 4.10 20.66
C LYS A 203 2.03 2.85 19.88
N ILE A 204 1.56 2.99 18.65
CA ILE A 204 0.96 1.89 17.88
C ILE A 204 1.93 1.23 16.88
N TRP A 205 3.06 1.88 16.59
CA TRP A 205 3.98 1.47 15.54
C TRP A 205 5.06 0.49 16.01
N VAL A 206 5.20 0.33 17.33
CA VAL A 206 6.13 -0.62 17.96
C VAL A 206 5.35 -1.54 18.87
N HIS A 207 5.52 -2.85 18.68
CA HIS A 207 4.82 -3.85 19.49
C HIS A 207 5.04 -3.65 20.99
N GLY A 208 3.94 -3.66 21.76
CA GLY A 208 3.94 -3.50 23.21
C GLY A 208 4.19 -2.08 23.72
N ALA A 209 4.34 -1.08 22.84
CA ALA A 209 4.57 0.30 23.27
C ALA A 209 3.37 0.90 24.03
N THR A 210 2.16 0.52 23.67
CA THR A 210 0.93 0.96 24.38
C THR A 210 0.87 0.39 25.80
N GLU A 211 1.22 -0.87 25.98
CA GLU A 211 1.24 -1.54 27.29
C GLU A 211 2.30 -0.93 28.20
N ARG A 212 3.53 -0.76 27.67
CA ARG A 212 4.64 -0.09 28.38
C ARG A 212 4.29 1.33 28.83
N ALA A 213 3.64 2.10 27.96
CA ALA A 213 3.19 3.44 28.32
C ALA A 213 2.17 3.44 29.45
N GLY A 214 1.31 2.43 29.51
CA GLY A 214 0.37 2.21 30.63
C GLY A 214 1.08 1.84 31.93
N GLU A 215 2.17 1.07 31.88
CA GLU A 215 3.00 0.73 33.05
C GLU A 215 3.81 1.92 33.56
N ILE A 216 4.39 2.73 32.67
CA ILE A 216 5.08 3.98 33.04
C ILE A 216 4.10 4.96 33.71
N ALA A 217 2.87 5.07 33.19
CA ALA A 217 1.84 5.90 33.81
C ALA A 217 1.43 5.43 35.22
N LYS A 218 1.68 4.15 35.55
CA LYS A 218 1.50 3.55 36.89
C LYS A 218 2.74 3.65 37.79
N GLY A 219 3.80 4.31 37.33
CA GLY A 219 5.02 4.53 38.13
C GLY A 219 6.13 3.50 37.95
N ALA A 220 6.09 2.68 36.92
CA ALA A 220 7.20 1.79 36.58
C ALA A 220 8.39 2.60 36.03
N ASN A 221 9.60 2.32 36.53
CA ASN A 221 10.85 2.88 36.03
C ASN A 221 11.28 2.20 34.70
N LEU A 222 10.53 2.44 33.66
CA LEU A 222 10.86 1.99 32.31
C LEU A 222 11.24 3.20 31.48
N ASP A 223 12.34 3.12 30.75
CA ASP A 223 12.69 4.16 29.80
C ASP A 223 11.61 4.29 28.73
N ALA A 224 11.02 5.48 28.65
CA ALA A 224 9.96 5.78 27.71
C ALA A 224 10.52 5.91 26.30
N ILE A 225 10.83 4.80 25.64
CA ILE A 225 11.07 4.82 24.20
C ILE A 225 9.72 4.91 23.53
N SER A 226 9.37 6.11 23.07
CA SER A 226 8.19 6.32 22.25
C SER A 226 8.31 5.56 20.94
N GLY A 227 7.32 4.73 20.60
CA GLY A 227 7.25 4.05 19.31
C GLY A 227 6.76 4.97 18.18
N GLU A 228 7.11 6.26 18.25
CA GLU A 228 6.68 7.25 17.26
C GLU A 228 7.40 7.08 15.92
N THR A 229 6.65 7.30 14.85
CA THR A 229 7.25 7.37 13.50
C THR A 229 8.04 8.66 13.33
N ILE A 230 8.92 8.71 12.32
CA ILE A 230 9.66 9.93 11.97
C ILE A 230 8.70 11.11 11.75
N LEU A 231 7.56 10.88 11.10
CA LEU A 231 6.56 11.93 10.87
C LEU A 231 5.84 12.35 12.17
N GLY A 232 5.62 11.42 13.08
CA GLY A 232 5.08 11.71 14.41
C GLY A 232 6.05 12.55 15.23
N HIS A 233 7.34 12.22 15.19
CA HIS A 233 8.42 12.96 15.85
C HIS A 233 8.50 14.42 15.34
N LEU A 234 8.46 14.62 14.03
CA LEU A 234 8.41 15.94 13.42
C LEU A 234 7.14 16.73 13.76
N ALA A 235 5.99 16.04 13.82
CA ALA A 235 4.73 16.69 14.18
C ALA A 235 4.72 17.20 15.63
N GLN A 236 5.53 16.61 16.51
CA GLN A 236 5.78 17.05 17.89
C GLN A 236 6.87 18.12 17.99
N GLN A 237 7.36 18.64 16.86
CA GLN A 237 8.40 19.69 16.78
C GLN A 237 9.80 19.24 17.23
N HIS A 238 10.09 17.95 17.24
CA HIS A 238 11.42 17.43 17.50
C HIS A 238 12.24 17.37 16.20
N ASN A 239 13.57 17.56 16.30
CA ASN A 239 14.47 17.44 15.16
C ASN A 239 14.73 15.98 14.81
N ILE A 240 14.76 15.65 13.51
CA ILE A 240 15.02 14.28 13.05
C ILE A 240 16.37 13.78 13.49
N THR A 241 17.41 14.64 13.39
CA THR A 241 18.80 14.33 13.69
C THR A 241 19.05 13.82 15.11
N ASP A 242 18.10 14.07 16.02
CA ASP A 242 18.22 13.66 17.41
C ASP A 242 18.02 12.13 17.59
N LYS A 243 17.28 11.49 16.68
CA LYS A 243 16.90 10.08 16.82
C LYS A 243 17.13 9.21 15.58
N PHE A 244 17.01 9.78 14.39
CA PHE A 244 17.05 9.03 13.13
C PHE A 244 18.12 9.56 12.19
N SER A 245 18.89 8.67 11.58
CA SER A 245 19.83 9.02 10.52
C SER A 245 19.17 8.89 9.15
N VAL A 246 19.76 9.54 8.15
CA VAL A 246 19.31 9.41 6.75
C VAL A 246 19.45 7.97 6.25
N SER A 247 20.48 7.25 6.70
CA SER A 247 20.66 5.83 6.38
C SER A 247 19.52 4.98 6.95
N ASP A 248 19.05 5.27 8.16
CA ASP A 248 17.93 4.53 8.77
C ASP A 248 16.63 4.76 8.01
N MET A 249 16.40 5.98 7.50
CA MET A 249 15.26 6.29 6.64
C MET A 249 15.30 5.53 5.31
N PHE A 250 16.50 5.40 4.72
CA PHE A 250 16.68 4.74 3.43
C PHE A 250 16.61 3.22 3.54
N PHE A 251 17.27 2.63 4.53
CA PHE A 251 17.25 1.19 4.76
C PHE A 251 15.99 0.71 5.48
N GLY A 252 15.32 1.58 6.25
CA GLY A 252 14.04 1.30 6.88
C GLY A 252 14.10 0.86 8.34
N PHE A 253 15.20 1.11 9.05
CA PHE A 253 15.33 0.79 10.48
C PHE A 253 14.58 1.79 11.37
N THR A 254 13.34 2.06 11.02
CA THR A 254 12.49 3.06 11.65
C THR A 254 11.15 2.47 12.02
N PRO A 255 10.49 2.95 13.09
CA PRO A 255 9.11 2.59 13.38
C PRO A 255 8.17 3.06 12.28
N GLY A 256 7.17 2.24 11.93
CA GLY A 256 6.19 2.59 10.89
C GLY A 256 5.30 1.42 10.49
N SER A 257 4.53 1.60 9.42
CA SER A 257 3.73 0.53 8.84
C SER A 257 4.62 -0.63 8.36
N ILE A 258 4.13 -1.85 8.46
CA ILE A 258 4.93 -3.08 8.29
C ILE A 258 5.73 -3.10 6.98
N GLY A 259 5.13 -2.70 5.85
CA GLY A 259 5.78 -2.75 4.53
C GLY A 259 6.34 -1.43 4.03
N GLU A 260 6.06 -0.31 4.69
CA GLU A 260 6.36 1.04 4.20
C GLU A 260 7.74 1.55 4.62
N THR A 261 8.48 0.83 5.48
CA THR A 261 9.68 1.34 6.13
C THR A 261 10.91 1.38 5.23
N SER A 262 11.19 0.33 4.45
CA SER A 262 12.42 0.24 3.64
C SER A 262 12.27 0.85 2.25
N THR A 263 12.74 2.09 2.09
CA THR A 263 12.76 2.78 0.78
C THR A 263 13.60 2.03 -0.25
N LEU A 264 14.73 1.43 0.17
CA LEU A 264 15.58 0.63 -0.72
C LEU A 264 14.81 -0.53 -1.37
N LEU A 265 14.12 -1.34 -0.57
CA LEU A 265 13.37 -2.49 -1.08
C LEU A 265 12.18 -2.06 -1.94
N ILE A 266 11.53 -0.96 -1.60
CA ILE A 266 10.45 -0.39 -2.40
C ILE A 266 10.96 0.08 -3.76
N ILE A 267 12.15 0.73 -3.82
CA ILE A 267 12.77 1.13 -5.10
C ILE A 267 13.10 -0.11 -5.95
N LEU A 268 13.69 -1.15 -5.35
CA LEU A 268 14.00 -2.40 -6.06
C LEU A 268 12.73 -3.07 -6.59
N ALA A 269 11.67 -3.10 -5.80
CA ALA A 269 10.35 -3.59 -6.23
C ALA A 269 9.76 -2.73 -7.36
N GLY A 270 9.89 -1.41 -7.28
CA GLY A 270 9.48 -0.48 -8.33
C GLY A 270 10.21 -0.72 -9.65
N LEU A 271 11.53 -0.90 -9.60
CA LEU A 271 12.33 -1.26 -10.77
C LEU A 271 11.90 -2.61 -11.36
N PHE A 272 11.67 -3.62 -10.51
CA PHE A 272 11.15 -4.91 -10.95
C PHE A 272 9.80 -4.78 -11.67
N LEU A 273 8.87 -3.99 -11.13
CA LEU A 273 7.56 -3.73 -11.76
C LEU A 273 7.69 -2.94 -13.08
N ILE A 274 8.66 -2.05 -13.20
CA ILE A 274 8.93 -1.33 -14.46
C ILE A 274 9.52 -2.29 -15.50
N PHE A 275 10.49 -3.13 -15.14
CA PHE A 275 11.10 -4.11 -16.05
C PHE A 275 10.09 -5.13 -16.56
N THR A 276 9.17 -5.57 -15.71
CA THR A 276 8.07 -6.48 -16.08
C THR A 276 6.94 -5.77 -16.83
N LYS A 277 7.02 -4.44 -17.03
CA LYS A 277 6.02 -3.58 -17.70
C LYS A 277 4.64 -3.55 -17.03
N ILE A 278 4.55 -3.94 -15.77
CA ILE A 278 3.32 -3.93 -14.97
C ILE A 278 3.14 -2.56 -14.31
N GLY A 279 4.18 -2.05 -13.66
CA GLY A 279 4.17 -0.73 -13.03
C GLY A 279 4.36 0.40 -14.04
N SER A 280 3.56 1.47 -13.91
CA SER A 280 3.68 2.64 -14.77
C SER A 280 4.80 3.58 -14.30
N TRP A 281 5.96 3.54 -14.95
CA TRP A 281 7.07 4.44 -14.65
C TRP A 281 6.68 5.94 -14.76
N ARG A 282 5.68 6.27 -15.63
CA ARG A 282 5.20 7.65 -15.80
C ARG A 282 4.53 8.18 -14.54
N ILE A 283 3.70 7.35 -13.91
CA ILE A 283 3.04 7.70 -12.63
C ILE A 283 4.08 7.82 -11.54
N MET A 284 5.00 6.84 -11.41
CA MET A 284 6.04 6.85 -10.39
C MET A 284 6.91 8.11 -10.48
N LEU A 285 7.44 8.39 -11.69
CA LEU A 285 8.28 9.56 -11.92
C LEU A 285 7.55 10.87 -11.64
N SER A 286 6.32 11.01 -12.17
CA SER A 286 5.56 12.25 -11.99
C SER A 286 5.13 12.47 -10.54
N MET A 287 4.85 11.42 -9.78
CA MET A 287 4.52 11.51 -8.36
C MET A 287 5.73 11.96 -7.53
N VAL A 288 6.92 11.43 -7.82
CA VAL A 288 8.18 11.90 -7.22
C VAL A 288 8.42 13.38 -7.55
N LEU A 289 8.26 13.78 -8.80
CA LEU A 289 8.42 15.19 -9.21
C LEU A 289 7.40 16.12 -8.53
N GLY A 290 6.14 15.68 -8.40
CA GLY A 290 5.11 16.43 -7.67
C GLY A 290 5.43 16.60 -6.19
N GLY A 291 5.90 15.52 -5.54
CA GLY A 291 6.34 15.55 -4.15
C GLY A 291 7.53 16.48 -3.93
N LEU A 292 8.55 16.40 -4.78
CA LEU A 292 9.70 17.31 -4.74
C LEU A 292 9.29 18.77 -4.96
N ALA A 293 8.44 19.05 -5.96
CA ALA A 293 7.98 20.40 -6.24
C ALA A 293 7.31 21.04 -5.01
N MET A 294 6.39 20.32 -4.35
CA MET A 294 5.74 20.83 -3.15
C MET A 294 6.69 20.92 -1.96
N GLY A 295 7.59 19.94 -1.78
CA GLY A 295 8.61 19.99 -0.74
C GLY A 295 9.54 21.21 -0.89
N TYR A 296 9.99 21.53 -2.10
CA TYR A 296 10.79 22.74 -2.35
C TYR A 296 10.01 24.03 -2.09
N ILE A 297 8.71 24.07 -2.42
CA ILE A 297 7.86 25.22 -2.08
C ILE A 297 7.83 25.40 -0.55
N PHE A 298 7.59 24.34 0.23
CA PHE A 298 7.61 24.45 1.68
C PHE A 298 8.98 24.84 2.23
N ASN A 299 10.07 24.30 1.71
CA ASN A 299 11.41 24.68 2.14
C ASN A 299 11.68 26.17 1.88
N ALA A 300 11.20 26.73 0.77
CA ALA A 300 11.35 28.16 0.47
C ALA A 300 10.57 29.06 1.43
N PHE A 301 9.43 28.60 1.92
CA PHE A 301 8.59 29.35 2.88
C PHE A 301 8.83 28.96 4.36
N ALA A 302 9.64 27.96 4.65
CA ALA A 302 9.93 27.49 6.00
C ALA A 302 10.42 28.62 6.96
N PRO A 303 11.31 29.55 6.53
CA PRO A 303 11.74 30.64 7.41
C PRO A 303 10.60 31.55 7.89
N ALA A 304 9.55 31.71 7.07
CA ALA A 304 8.36 32.49 7.46
C ALA A 304 7.48 31.80 8.50
N MET A 305 7.68 30.50 8.73
CA MET A 305 6.93 29.68 9.68
C MET A 305 7.70 29.39 10.98
N GLU A 306 8.85 30.02 11.18
CA GLU A 306 9.64 29.89 12.40
C GLU A 306 8.80 30.24 13.64
N GLY A 307 8.87 29.41 14.68
CA GLY A 307 8.04 29.53 15.88
C GLY A 307 6.62 28.98 15.77
N THR A 308 6.19 28.47 14.61
CA THR A 308 4.90 27.78 14.45
C THR A 308 5.05 26.27 14.51
N LYS A 309 3.93 25.57 14.76
CA LYS A 309 3.87 24.09 14.76
C LYS A 309 4.18 23.46 13.40
N PHE A 310 4.27 24.23 12.35
CA PHE A 310 4.54 23.75 10.98
C PHE A 310 6.01 23.78 10.62
N PHE A 311 6.84 24.53 11.35
CA PHE A 311 8.23 24.81 11.00
C PHE A 311 9.04 23.54 10.75
N THR A 312 8.98 22.55 11.66
CA THR A 312 9.76 21.32 11.58
C THR A 312 9.43 20.48 10.32
N LEU A 313 8.15 20.38 9.97
CA LEU A 313 7.73 19.67 8.75
C LEU A 313 8.06 20.47 7.48
N TRP A 314 8.00 21.80 7.51
CA TRP A 314 8.33 22.64 6.36
C TRP A 314 9.83 22.78 6.14
N SER A 315 10.63 22.69 7.19
CA SER A 315 12.10 22.74 7.12
C SER A 315 12.75 21.41 6.70
N LEU A 316 11.97 20.32 6.70
CA LEU A 316 12.45 19.03 6.23
C LEU A 316 12.89 19.13 4.77
N PRO A 317 14.15 18.74 4.40
CA PRO A 317 14.60 18.75 3.02
C PRO A 317 13.63 18.02 2.07
N ALA A 318 13.28 18.63 0.94
CA ALA A 318 12.28 18.13 0.01
C ALA A 318 12.46 16.66 -0.39
N TRP A 319 13.70 16.21 -0.59
CA TRP A 319 14.01 14.84 -0.94
C TRP A 319 13.79 13.84 0.21
N GLN A 320 13.92 14.27 1.48
CA GLN A 320 13.67 13.43 2.65
C GLN A 320 12.18 13.10 2.79
N HIS A 321 11.28 13.99 2.35
CA HIS A 321 9.85 13.68 2.29
C HIS A 321 9.52 12.43 1.47
N LEU A 322 10.37 12.07 0.50
CA LEU A 322 10.20 10.87 -0.32
C LEU A 322 10.58 9.59 0.42
N LEU A 323 11.51 9.69 1.39
CA LEU A 323 12.01 8.55 2.16
C LEU A 323 11.13 8.24 3.39
N VAL A 324 10.38 9.24 3.86
CA VAL A 324 9.67 9.16 5.14
C VAL A 324 8.19 8.84 4.93
N GLY A 325 7.66 7.98 5.80
CA GLY A 325 6.28 7.51 5.74
C GLY A 325 5.99 6.67 4.49
N GLY A 326 4.72 6.49 4.17
CA GLY A 326 4.29 5.64 3.06
C GLY A 326 4.44 6.25 1.66
N PHE A 327 5.19 7.37 1.46
CA PHE A 327 5.26 8.03 0.15
C PHE A 327 5.84 7.11 -0.93
N ALA A 328 6.98 6.49 -0.70
CA ALA A 328 7.62 5.58 -1.65
C ALA A 328 6.72 4.37 -1.95
N PHE A 329 6.15 3.75 -0.91
CA PHE A 329 5.26 2.60 -1.03
C PHE A 329 3.98 2.95 -1.80
N GLY A 330 3.34 4.06 -1.46
CA GLY A 330 2.17 4.57 -2.17
C GLY A 330 2.45 4.88 -3.64
N THR A 331 3.63 5.44 -3.94
CA THR A 331 4.07 5.73 -5.31
C THR A 331 4.22 4.48 -6.15
N VAL A 332 4.81 3.42 -5.60
CA VAL A 332 5.13 2.19 -6.35
C VAL A 332 3.95 1.25 -6.47
N PHE A 333 3.24 0.99 -5.37
CA PHE A 333 2.24 -0.09 -5.32
C PHE A 333 0.79 0.38 -5.38
N MET A 334 0.51 1.62 -5.00
CA MET A 334 -0.88 2.10 -4.87
C MET A 334 -1.28 3.09 -5.96
N ALA A 335 -0.42 4.06 -6.27
CA ALA A 335 -0.70 5.03 -7.32
C ALA A 335 -0.62 4.41 -8.72
N THR A 336 0.08 3.29 -8.87
CA THR A 336 0.20 2.55 -10.13
C THR A 336 -0.87 1.48 -10.34
N ASP A 337 -1.88 1.43 -9.48
CA ASP A 337 -3.01 0.50 -9.64
C ASP A 337 -3.63 0.66 -11.04
N PRO A 338 -3.64 -0.41 -11.85
CA PRO A 338 -4.10 -0.31 -13.23
C PRO A 338 -5.59 -0.02 -13.37
N VAL A 339 -6.38 -0.22 -12.33
CA VAL A 339 -7.84 0.00 -12.36
C VAL A 339 -8.19 1.46 -12.04
N THR A 340 -7.63 1.99 -10.95
CA THR A 340 -8.05 3.28 -10.38
C THR A 340 -7.21 4.47 -10.85
N ALA A 341 -6.02 4.21 -11.43
CA ALA A 341 -5.18 5.26 -11.96
C ALA A 341 -5.61 5.71 -13.37
N SER A 342 -5.15 6.91 -13.77
CA SER A 342 -5.36 7.41 -15.13
C SER A 342 -4.78 6.46 -16.18
N GLN A 343 -5.53 6.23 -17.28
CA GLN A 343 -5.17 5.27 -18.33
C GLN A 343 -4.39 5.92 -19.47
N THR A 344 -4.65 7.20 -19.78
CA THR A 344 -3.96 7.90 -20.87
C THR A 344 -2.53 8.25 -20.50
N ASN A 345 -1.61 8.23 -21.48
CA ASN A 345 -0.20 8.56 -21.22
C ASN A 345 0.01 9.95 -20.63
N THR A 346 -0.72 10.96 -21.14
CA THR A 346 -0.65 12.33 -20.61
C THR A 346 -1.35 12.41 -19.25
N GLY A 347 -2.47 11.72 -19.09
CA GLY A 347 -3.20 11.67 -17.83
C GLY A 347 -2.36 11.06 -16.71
N LYS A 348 -1.55 10.02 -16.99
CA LYS A 348 -0.63 9.42 -16.02
C LYS A 348 0.36 10.43 -15.43
N TYR A 349 0.88 11.33 -16.24
CA TYR A 349 1.78 12.39 -15.73
C TYR A 349 1.03 13.41 -14.87
N ILE A 350 -0.17 13.84 -15.28
CA ILE A 350 -0.98 14.79 -14.52
C ILE A 350 -1.43 14.18 -13.20
N TYR A 351 -1.97 12.96 -13.25
CA TYR A 351 -2.43 12.19 -12.10
C TYR A 351 -1.31 12.00 -11.06
N GLY A 352 -0.16 11.47 -11.50
CA GLY A 352 0.96 11.22 -10.60
C GLY A 352 1.52 12.51 -10.00
N PHE A 353 1.71 13.56 -10.81
CA PHE A 353 2.20 14.84 -10.31
C PHE A 353 1.29 15.43 -9.23
N LEU A 354 -0.03 15.47 -9.48
CA LEU A 354 -0.98 15.97 -8.51
C LEU A 354 -1.06 15.10 -7.25
N ALA A 355 -1.00 13.77 -7.41
CA ALA A 355 -0.99 12.86 -6.25
C ALA A 355 0.23 13.12 -5.36
N GLY A 356 1.43 13.27 -5.93
CA GLY A 356 2.64 13.59 -5.17
C GLY A 356 2.60 14.97 -4.54
N PHE A 357 2.16 15.97 -5.28
CA PHE A 357 2.04 17.35 -4.83
C PHE A 357 1.06 17.48 -3.63
N ILE A 358 -0.14 16.93 -3.78
CA ILE A 358 -1.18 16.95 -2.74
C ILE A 358 -0.76 16.12 -1.53
N SER A 359 -0.04 15.01 -1.73
CA SER A 359 0.47 14.17 -0.64
C SER A 359 1.35 14.95 0.33
N ILE A 360 2.34 15.69 -0.18
CA ILE A 360 3.22 16.50 0.65
C ILE A 360 2.47 17.72 1.22
N MET A 361 1.55 18.30 0.46
CA MET A 361 0.69 19.37 0.94
C MET A 361 -0.12 18.95 2.18
N ILE A 362 -0.81 17.81 2.12
CA ILE A 362 -1.58 17.28 3.27
C ILE A 362 -0.65 17.02 4.46
N ARG A 363 0.51 16.40 4.21
CA ARG A 363 1.52 16.09 5.24
C ARG A 363 1.95 17.34 6.01
N CYS A 364 2.23 18.42 5.34
CA CYS A 364 2.74 19.64 5.93
C CYS A 364 1.67 20.50 6.60
N PHE A 365 0.43 20.48 6.13
CA PHE A 365 -0.67 21.25 6.72
C PHE A 365 -1.45 20.50 7.81
N ASN A 366 -1.37 19.16 7.82
CA ASN A 366 -2.12 18.36 8.80
C ASN A 366 -1.18 17.54 9.71
N PRO A 367 -0.65 18.15 10.81
CA PRO A 367 0.21 17.43 11.75
C PRO A 367 -0.48 16.26 12.45
N ALA A 368 -1.81 16.25 12.53
CA ALA A 368 -2.58 15.15 13.11
C ALA A 368 -2.58 13.90 12.22
N TYR A 369 -2.36 14.07 10.91
CA TYR A 369 -2.23 12.98 9.96
C TYR A 369 -1.10 13.27 8.96
N PRO A 370 0.15 13.15 9.38
CA PRO A 370 1.29 13.59 8.58
C PRO A 370 1.63 12.66 7.40
N GLU A 371 0.97 11.52 7.23
CA GLU A 371 1.24 10.63 6.10
C GLU A 371 0.79 11.20 4.75
N GLY A 372 -0.43 11.70 4.66
CA GLY A 372 -0.98 12.41 3.50
C GLY A 372 -1.21 11.58 2.22
N VAL A 373 -0.38 10.58 1.96
CA VAL A 373 -0.32 9.82 0.69
C VAL A 373 -1.61 9.09 0.38
N MET A 374 -2.19 8.43 1.38
CA MET A 374 -3.44 7.69 1.24
C MET A 374 -4.58 8.57 0.72
N LEU A 375 -4.78 9.71 1.38
CA LEU A 375 -5.87 10.63 1.02
C LEU A 375 -5.62 11.27 -0.35
N ALA A 376 -4.37 11.60 -0.67
CA ALA A 376 -4.00 12.16 -1.96
C ALA A 376 -4.29 11.17 -3.10
N ILE A 377 -3.92 9.89 -2.96
CA ILE A 377 -4.18 8.87 -3.99
C ILE A 377 -5.68 8.62 -4.12
N LEU A 378 -6.43 8.48 -3.01
CA LEU A 378 -7.89 8.30 -3.05
C LEU A 378 -8.58 9.48 -3.74
N LEU A 379 -8.18 10.72 -3.43
CA LEU A 379 -8.69 11.91 -4.10
C LEU A 379 -8.40 11.86 -5.61
N MET A 380 -7.17 11.53 -5.98
CA MET A 380 -6.78 11.47 -7.38
C MET A 380 -7.43 10.31 -8.13
N ASN A 381 -7.77 9.20 -7.48
CA ASN A 381 -8.55 8.12 -8.09
C ASN A 381 -9.92 8.62 -8.56
N VAL A 382 -10.59 9.46 -7.76
CA VAL A 382 -11.87 10.06 -8.15
C VAL A 382 -11.71 10.99 -9.37
N PHE A 383 -10.59 11.71 -9.45
CA PHE A 383 -10.33 12.64 -10.57
C PHE A 383 -9.71 11.97 -11.80
N ALA A 384 -9.18 10.75 -11.70
CA ALA A 384 -8.52 10.04 -12.79
C ALA A 384 -9.40 9.94 -14.07
N PRO A 385 -10.69 9.52 -14.00
CA PRO A 385 -11.55 9.50 -15.18
C PRO A 385 -11.78 10.88 -15.80
N THR A 386 -11.87 11.93 -14.97
CA THR A 386 -12.03 13.32 -15.44
C THR A 386 -10.80 13.79 -16.21
N ILE A 387 -9.59 13.52 -15.68
CA ILE A 387 -8.33 13.81 -16.36
C ILE A 387 -8.28 13.12 -17.71
N ASP A 388 -8.58 11.82 -17.75
CA ASP A 388 -8.58 11.04 -18.99
C ASP A 388 -9.60 11.55 -20.00
N HIS A 389 -10.79 11.95 -19.56
CA HIS A 389 -11.83 12.53 -20.41
C HIS A 389 -11.29 13.77 -21.16
N TYR A 390 -10.70 14.72 -20.45
CA TYR A 390 -10.16 15.95 -21.09
C TYR A 390 -8.97 15.65 -22.01
N VAL A 391 -8.11 14.71 -21.66
CA VAL A 391 -6.99 14.28 -22.53
C VAL A 391 -7.52 13.66 -23.83
N VAL A 392 -8.54 12.80 -23.75
CA VAL A 392 -9.18 12.19 -24.93
C VAL A 392 -9.85 13.25 -25.79
N GLN A 393 -10.61 14.18 -25.21
CA GLN A 393 -11.25 15.28 -25.95
C GLN A 393 -10.23 16.17 -26.68
N ALA A 394 -9.12 16.51 -26.02
CA ALA A 394 -8.03 17.25 -26.66
C ALA A 394 -7.43 16.49 -27.85
N ASN A 395 -7.25 15.16 -27.72
CA ASN A 395 -6.75 14.32 -28.81
C ASN A 395 -7.73 14.24 -29.98
N VAL A 396 -9.04 14.11 -29.70
CA VAL A 396 -10.09 14.12 -30.73
C VAL A 396 -10.12 15.47 -31.47
N ALA A 397 -10.04 16.58 -30.74
CA ALA A 397 -10.00 17.93 -31.33
C ALA A 397 -8.78 18.12 -32.26
N ARG A 398 -7.58 17.65 -31.83
CA ARG A 398 -6.36 17.68 -32.68
C ARG A 398 -6.53 16.84 -33.94
N ARG A 399 -7.15 15.65 -33.87
CA ARG A 399 -7.40 14.80 -35.04
C ARG A 399 -8.38 15.45 -36.00
N LYS A 400 -9.50 16.03 -35.50
CA LYS A 400 -10.47 16.76 -36.31
C LYS A 400 -9.82 17.98 -37.03
N LYS A 401 -8.93 18.72 -36.34
CA LYS A 401 -8.20 19.87 -36.96
C LYS A 401 -7.28 19.40 -38.11
N ARG A 402 -6.57 18.27 -37.92
CA ARG A 402 -5.72 17.70 -38.98
C ARG A 402 -6.52 17.21 -40.20
N LEU A 403 -7.72 16.64 -39.95
CA LEU A 403 -8.61 16.22 -41.06
C LEU A 403 -9.07 17.41 -41.88
N LYS A 404 -9.56 18.48 -41.23
CA LYS A 404 -9.98 19.70 -41.90
C LYS A 404 -8.85 20.33 -42.73
N ALA A 405 -7.62 20.33 -42.23
CA ALA A 405 -6.45 20.82 -42.94
C ALA A 405 -6.02 19.96 -44.14
N LYS A 406 -6.47 18.70 -44.24
CA LYS A 406 -6.22 17.83 -45.40
C LYS A 406 -7.34 17.95 -46.47
N THR A 407 -8.52 18.41 -46.09
CA THR A 407 -9.69 18.57 -46.97
C THR A 407 -9.85 20.00 -47.51
N ALA A 408 -9.12 20.96 -46.98
CA ALA A 408 -8.94 22.31 -47.52
C ALA A 408 -7.68 22.36 -48.37
#